data_4ea46f77637a77ec2cf724e9c935c981
#
_entry.id   4ea46f77637a77ec2cf724e9c935c981
#
_cell.length_a   1.000
_cell.length_b   1.000
_cell.length_c   1.000
_cell.angle_alpha   90.00
_cell.angle_beta   90.00
_cell.angle_gamma   90.00
#
_symmetry.space_group_name_H-M   'P 1'
#
loop_
_entity.id
_entity.type
_entity.pdbx_description
1 polymer ?
#
loop_
_entity_poly.entity_id
_entity_poly.type
_entity_poly.pdbx_seq_one_letter_code
_entity_poly.pdbx_strand_id
1 'polypeptide(L)'
;MIAEEKNPDRTAREAALRALVRFEQDRAYLNLVLPSLVGGLPAAERSLARELAAGTVQRLNTVDWALQLHLKHPLEKLTPWIRNLLRLSAYQLLYLDRVPDYAAVDQAVHLARRFGHRGVADLVNAVLRNLARDNDVLPWPDRCRKPAEYLSLKESHPRWLVERALKRW
;
A
#
# COMPACT_ATOMS: atom_id res chain seq x y z
N MET A 1 2.60 7.66 26.50
CA MET A 1 3.81 7.88 25.68
C MET A 1 4.60 6.58 25.72
N ILE A 2 4.33 5.67 24.74
CA ILE A 2 5.05 4.40 24.65
C ILE A 2 6.37 4.75 23.96
N ALA A 3 7.48 4.60 24.69
CA ALA A 3 8.83 4.74 24.13
C ALA A 3 8.96 3.71 22.98
N GLU A 4 9.05 4.17 21.75
CA GLU A 4 9.36 3.29 20.63
C GLU A 4 10.80 2.78 20.80
N GLU A 5 10.91 1.50 21.12
CA GLU A 5 12.20 0.80 21.08
C GLU A 5 12.91 1.05 19.76
N LYS A 6 14.11 1.60 19.84
CA LYS A 6 15.06 1.63 18.71
C LYS A 6 15.37 0.17 18.35
N ASN A 7 14.60 -0.40 17.42
CA ASN A 7 14.91 -1.71 16.88
C ASN A 7 15.96 -1.54 15.79
N PRO A 8 17.22 -1.99 15.98
CA PRO A 8 18.28 -1.84 15.00
C PRO A 8 18.02 -2.59 13.68
N ASP A 9 17.11 -3.57 13.70
CA ASP A 9 16.76 -4.38 12.52
C ASP A 9 15.54 -3.84 11.75
N ARG A 10 15.08 -2.62 12.06
CA ARG A 10 13.95 -2.00 11.38
C ARG A 10 14.32 -1.66 9.93
N THR A 11 13.54 -2.16 8.97
CA THR A 11 13.70 -1.84 7.56
C THR A 11 12.82 -0.65 7.15
N ALA A 12 13.10 -0.05 5.97
CA ALA A 12 12.26 0.97 5.37
C ALA A 12 10.80 0.52 5.23
N ARG A 13 10.59 -0.74 4.82
CA ARG A 13 9.24 -1.32 4.65
C ARG A 13 8.50 -1.44 5.97
N GLU A 14 9.17 -1.87 7.02
CA GLU A 14 8.56 -1.93 8.36
C GLU A 14 8.22 -0.54 8.88
N ALA A 15 9.12 0.44 8.72
CA ALA A 15 8.85 1.82 9.12
C ALA A 15 7.65 2.41 8.38
N ALA A 16 7.57 2.20 7.05
CA ALA A 16 6.44 2.62 6.24
C ALA A 16 5.14 1.93 6.64
N LEU A 17 5.16 0.62 6.89
CA LEU A 17 3.99 -0.14 7.35
C LEU A 17 3.47 0.40 8.69
N ARG A 18 4.34 0.65 9.66
CA ARG A 18 3.95 1.25 10.95
C ARG A 18 3.34 2.63 10.79
N ALA A 19 3.89 3.45 9.88
CA ALA A 19 3.35 4.77 9.57
C ALA A 19 1.94 4.69 8.95
N LEU A 20 1.72 3.77 8.01
CA LEU A 20 0.42 3.54 7.39
C LEU A 20 -0.63 3.05 8.39
N VAL A 21 -0.26 2.14 9.30
CA VAL A 21 -1.16 1.67 10.36
C VAL A 21 -1.57 2.84 11.28
N ARG A 22 -0.64 3.69 11.70
CA ARG A 22 -0.95 4.89 12.49
C ARG A 22 -1.79 5.90 11.71
N PHE A 23 -1.49 6.11 10.44
CA PHE A 23 -2.29 6.97 9.56
C PHE A 23 -3.75 6.52 9.53
N GLU A 24 -3.99 5.21 9.41
CA GLU A 24 -5.34 4.65 9.35
C GLU A 24 -6.06 4.65 10.71
N GLN A 25 -5.39 4.17 11.77
CA GLN A 25 -6.01 3.98 13.08
C GLN A 25 -6.13 5.27 13.88
N ASP A 26 -5.06 6.06 13.89
CA ASP A 26 -4.96 7.27 14.74
C ASP A 26 -5.30 8.55 13.96
N ARG A 27 -5.59 8.43 12.65
CA ARG A 27 -5.74 9.56 11.72
C ARG A 27 -4.52 10.51 11.77
N ALA A 28 -3.36 9.95 12.05
CA ALA A 28 -2.13 10.71 12.20
C ALA A 28 -1.57 11.12 10.83
N TYR A 29 -1.04 12.32 10.74
CA TYR A 29 -0.38 12.78 9.53
C TYR A 29 0.96 12.08 9.33
N LEU A 30 1.22 11.54 8.13
CA LEU A 30 2.45 10.81 7.82
C LEU A 30 3.72 11.61 8.07
N ASN A 31 3.72 12.91 7.76
CA ASN A 31 4.85 13.81 7.98
C ASN A 31 5.21 14.00 9.47
N LEU A 32 4.27 13.76 10.37
CA LEU A 32 4.50 13.82 11.82
C LEU A 32 4.96 12.48 12.39
N VAL A 33 4.48 11.38 11.82
CA VAL A 33 4.76 10.01 12.31
C VAL A 33 6.09 9.47 11.77
N LEU A 34 6.37 9.68 10.50
CA LEU A 34 7.53 9.11 9.83
C LEU A 34 8.89 9.49 10.46
N PRO A 35 9.14 10.74 10.90
CA PRO A 35 10.43 11.10 11.49
C PRO A 35 10.83 10.22 12.68
N SER A 36 9.88 9.88 13.55
CA SER A 36 10.15 9.00 14.70
C SER A 36 10.43 7.56 14.30
N LEU A 37 9.79 7.10 13.23
CA LEU A 37 9.92 5.71 12.75
C LEU A 37 11.19 5.45 11.94
N VAL A 38 11.71 6.48 11.27
CA VAL A 38 12.89 6.36 10.41
C VAL A 38 14.20 6.81 11.07
N GLY A 39 14.10 7.30 12.34
CA GLY A 39 15.23 7.83 13.08
C GLY A 39 16.28 6.77 13.34
N GLY A 40 17.28 6.52 12.79
CA GLY A 40 18.28 5.44 12.96
C GLY A 40 18.48 4.60 11.69
N LEU A 41 17.61 4.78 10.69
CA LEU A 41 17.80 4.16 9.38
C LEU A 41 18.87 4.92 8.56
N PRO A 42 19.61 4.24 7.70
CA PRO A 42 20.45 4.88 6.69
C PRO A 42 19.66 5.84 5.80
N ALA A 43 20.31 6.84 5.19
CA ALA A 43 19.63 7.85 4.37
C ALA A 43 18.78 7.27 3.22
N ALA A 44 19.30 6.24 2.54
CA ALA A 44 18.58 5.55 1.48
C ALA A 44 17.31 4.86 1.99
N GLU A 45 17.40 4.17 3.13
CA GLU A 45 16.24 3.50 3.78
C GLU A 45 15.21 4.53 4.27
N ARG A 46 15.65 5.68 4.80
CA ARG A 46 14.74 6.77 5.19
C ARG A 46 13.96 7.32 3.99
N SER A 47 14.67 7.51 2.86
CA SER A 47 14.04 7.98 1.62
C SER A 47 13.03 6.98 1.10
N LEU A 48 13.39 5.70 1.07
CA LEU A 48 12.51 4.61 0.65
C LEU A 48 11.27 4.51 1.56
N ALA A 49 11.43 4.59 2.88
CA ALA A 49 10.31 4.55 3.80
C ALA A 49 9.30 5.68 3.56
N ARG A 50 9.78 6.91 3.29
CA ARG A 50 8.93 8.05 2.95
C ARG A 50 8.20 7.85 1.63
N GLU A 51 8.91 7.41 0.60
CA GLU A 51 8.33 7.11 -0.71
C GLU A 51 7.24 6.05 -0.61
N LEU A 52 7.51 4.95 0.08
CA LEU A 52 6.56 3.86 0.28
C LEU A 52 5.30 4.31 1.01
N ALA A 53 5.45 5.03 2.12
CA ALA A 53 4.30 5.47 2.90
C ALA A 53 3.48 6.54 2.15
N ALA A 54 4.13 7.58 1.61
CA ALA A 54 3.45 8.66 0.91
C ALA A 54 2.83 8.18 -0.40
N GLY A 55 3.56 7.39 -1.20
CA GLY A 55 3.08 6.84 -2.46
C GLY A 55 1.88 5.91 -2.27
N THR A 56 1.91 5.06 -1.24
CA THR A 56 0.78 4.20 -0.90
C THR A 56 -0.49 5.01 -0.62
N VAL A 57 -0.38 6.08 0.18
CA VAL A 57 -1.54 6.95 0.50
C VAL A 57 -2.02 7.72 -0.73
N GLN A 58 -1.11 8.25 -1.54
CA GLN A 58 -1.45 8.95 -2.78
C GLN A 58 -2.17 8.06 -3.79
N ARG A 59 -1.84 6.78 -3.83
CA ARG A 59 -2.40 5.78 -4.75
C ARG A 59 -3.42 4.84 -4.11
N LEU A 60 -3.93 5.19 -2.93
CA LEU A 60 -4.75 4.31 -2.10
C LEU A 60 -5.98 3.78 -2.84
N ASN A 61 -6.69 4.63 -3.57
CA ASN A 61 -7.90 4.24 -4.32
C ASN A 61 -7.59 3.19 -5.41
N THR A 62 -6.50 3.37 -6.15
CA THR A 62 -6.04 2.42 -7.17
C THR A 62 -5.57 1.11 -6.56
N VAL A 63 -4.78 1.21 -5.50
CA VAL A 63 -4.20 0.06 -4.80
C VAL A 63 -5.30 -0.80 -4.17
N ASP A 64 -6.27 -0.20 -3.50
CA ASP A 64 -7.39 -0.92 -2.89
C ASP A 64 -8.25 -1.62 -3.94
N TRP A 65 -8.54 -0.94 -5.07
CA TRP A 65 -9.24 -1.55 -6.19
C TRP A 65 -8.48 -2.75 -6.78
N ALA A 66 -7.19 -2.60 -7.05
CA ALA A 66 -6.38 -3.68 -7.61
C ALA A 66 -6.28 -4.89 -6.66
N LEU A 67 -6.08 -4.65 -5.36
CA LEU A 67 -6.09 -5.72 -4.34
C LEU A 67 -7.43 -6.44 -4.25
N GLN A 68 -8.54 -5.71 -4.33
CA GLN A 68 -9.88 -6.29 -4.22
C GLN A 68 -10.19 -7.27 -5.35
N LEU A 69 -9.57 -7.13 -6.53
CA LEU A 69 -9.71 -8.09 -7.63
C LEU A 69 -9.17 -9.49 -7.28
N HIS A 70 -8.25 -9.59 -6.32
CA HIS A 70 -7.58 -10.82 -5.91
C HIS A 70 -7.98 -11.30 -4.51
N LEU A 71 -8.92 -10.60 -3.84
CA LEU A 71 -9.42 -10.96 -2.52
C LEU A 71 -10.83 -11.56 -2.61
N LYS A 72 -11.07 -12.64 -1.86
CA LYS A 72 -12.40 -13.25 -1.75
C LYS A 72 -13.35 -12.47 -0.86
N HIS A 73 -12.81 -11.72 0.09
CA HIS A 73 -13.56 -10.92 1.06
C HIS A 73 -13.14 -9.46 0.96
N PRO A 74 -13.98 -8.51 1.40
CA PRO A 74 -13.63 -7.10 1.42
C PRO A 74 -12.32 -6.83 2.16
N LEU A 75 -11.49 -5.95 1.60
CA LEU A 75 -10.20 -5.56 2.16
C LEU A 75 -10.33 -5.03 3.60
N GLU A 76 -11.46 -4.40 3.92
CA GLU A 76 -11.77 -3.82 5.24
C GLU A 76 -11.91 -4.88 6.34
N LYS A 77 -12.19 -6.14 5.98
CA LYS A 77 -12.26 -7.25 6.95
C LYS A 77 -10.90 -7.73 7.44
N LEU A 78 -9.82 -7.36 6.76
CA LEU A 78 -8.46 -7.65 7.21
C LEU A 78 -8.08 -6.74 8.38
N THR A 79 -7.19 -7.24 9.24
CA THR A 79 -6.63 -6.38 10.30
C THR A 79 -5.88 -5.21 9.70
N PRO A 80 -5.78 -4.05 10.39
CA PRO A 80 -5.08 -2.87 9.88
C PRO A 80 -3.63 -3.17 9.46
N TRP A 81 -2.93 -4.03 10.18
CA TRP A 81 -1.56 -4.45 9.84
C TRP A 81 -1.49 -5.16 8.50
N ILE A 82 -2.35 -6.15 8.26
CA ILE A 82 -2.33 -6.96 7.04
C ILE A 82 -2.88 -6.16 5.86
N ARG A 83 -3.93 -5.38 6.07
CA ARG A 83 -4.48 -4.48 5.06
C ARG A 83 -3.44 -3.48 4.56
N ASN A 84 -2.74 -2.79 5.47
CA ASN A 84 -1.71 -1.84 5.09
C ASN A 84 -0.44 -2.50 4.55
N LEU A 85 -0.12 -3.72 4.96
CA LEU A 85 0.95 -4.50 4.36
C LEU A 85 0.65 -4.85 2.89
N LEU A 86 -0.57 -5.28 2.59
CA LEU A 86 -1.00 -5.51 1.21
C LEU A 86 -0.96 -4.23 0.38
N ARG A 87 -1.47 -3.11 0.90
CA ARG A 87 -1.42 -1.78 0.25
C ARG A 87 -0.01 -1.35 -0.08
N LEU A 88 0.89 -1.41 0.89
CA LEU A 88 2.31 -1.08 0.75
C LEU A 88 3.00 -1.94 -0.32
N SER A 89 2.70 -3.23 -0.34
CA SER A 89 3.30 -4.17 -1.28
C SER A 89 2.71 -4.03 -2.68
N ALA A 90 1.40 -3.83 -2.79
CA ALA A 90 0.74 -3.54 -4.06
C ALA A 90 1.25 -2.23 -4.69
N TYR A 91 1.48 -1.19 -3.88
CA TYR A 91 2.10 0.04 -4.37
C TYR A 91 3.48 -0.24 -5.00
N GLN A 92 4.31 -1.08 -4.37
CA GLN A 92 5.61 -1.44 -4.93
C GLN A 92 5.48 -2.18 -6.27
N LEU A 93 4.55 -3.14 -6.36
CA LEU A 93 4.32 -3.91 -7.58
C LEU A 93 3.78 -3.07 -8.74
N LEU A 94 2.93 -2.08 -8.44
CA LEU A 94 2.23 -1.28 -9.46
C LEU A 94 3.01 -0.03 -9.91
N TYR A 95 3.95 0.48 -9.08
CA TYR A 95 4.54 1.81 -9.30
C TYR A 95 6.06 1.88 -9.13
N LEU A 96 6.73 0.83 -8.65
CA LEU A 96 8.18 0.86 -8.42
C LEU A 96 8.92 -0.15 -9.31
N ASP A 97 9.18 0.21 -10.55
CA ASP A 97 9.88 -0.63 -11.53
C ASP A 97 11.27 -1.10 -11.07
N ARG A 98 11.91 -0.35 -10.18
CA ARG A 98 13.22 -0.67 -9.61
C ARG A 98 13.20 -1.78 -8.55
N VAL A 99 12.03 -2.17 -8.06
CA VAL A 99 11.88 -3.23 -7.08
C VAL A 99 11.38 -4.49 -7.81
N PRO A 100 12.18 -5.58 -7.86
CA PRO A 100 11.72 -6.81 -8.46
C PRO A 100 10.50 -7.36 -7.72
N ASP A 101 9.50 -7.86 -8.46
CA ASP A 101 8.23 -8.35 -7.90
C ASP A 101 8.45 -9.42 -6.83
N TYR A 102 9.35 -10.37 -7.10
CA TYR A 102 9.66 -11.43 -6.14
C TYR A 102 10.21 -10.88 -4.82
N ALA A 103 10.99 -9.81 -4.86
CA ALA A 103 11.55 -9.19 -3.66
C ALA A 103 10.47 -8.46 -2.85
N ALA A 104 9.55 -7.76 -3.53
CA ALA A 104 8.42 -7.12 -2.87
C ALA A 104 7.51 -8.15 -2.18
N VAL A 105 7.21 -9.27 -2.86
CA VAL A 105 6.38 -10.36 -2.33
C VAL A 105 7.07 -11.07 -1.16
N ASP A 106 8.35 -11.42 -1.27
CA ASP A 106 9.09 -12.10 -0.21
C ASP A 106 9.15 -11.27 1.08
N GLN A 107 9.47 -9.98 0.96
CA GLN A 107 9.48 -9.06 2.10
C GLN A 107 8.09 -8.89 2.74
N ALA A 108 7.04 -8.88 1.92
CA ALA A 108 5.66 -8.82 2.43
C ALA A 108 5.30 -10.08 3.22
N VAL A 109 5.65 -11.26 2.71
CA VAL A 109 5.43 -12.54 3.40
C VAL A 109 6.21 -12.61 4.73
N HIS A 110 7.45 -12.12 4.74
CA HIS A 110 8.24 -12.04 5.96
C HIS A 110 7.56 -11.15 7.03
N LEU A 111 7.11 -9.96 6.65
CA LEU A 111 6.39 -9.06 7.55
C LEU A 111 5.03 -9.64 7.97
N ALA A 112 4.31 -10.34 7.08
CA ALA A 112 3.05 -11.00 7.40
C ALA A 112 3.21 -12.08 8.46
N ARG A 113 4.30 -12.83 8.45
CA ARG A 113 4.63 -13.82 9.50
C ARG A 113 4.91 -13.14 10.84
N ARG A 114 5.53 -11.97 10.82
CA ARG A 114 5.88 -11.21 12.03
C ARG A 114 4.67 -10.54 12.67
N PHE A 115 3.76 -9.98 11.89
CA PHE A 115 2.58 -9.23 12.36
C PHE A 115 1.28 -10.03 12.30
N GLY A 116 1.32 -11.27 11.87
CA GLY A 116 0.18 -12.16 11.76
C GLY A 116 0.53 -13.59 12.11
N HIS A 117 -0.02 -14.53 11.35
CA HIS A 117 0.25 -15.95 11.49
C HIS A 117 0.43 -16.60 10.10
N ARG A 118 0.79 -17.90 10.06
CA ARG A 118 1.10 -18.61 8.83
C ARG A 118 0.01 -18.48 7.75
N GLY A 119 -1.26 -18.68 8.11
CA GLY A 119 -2.36 -18.58 7.16
C GLY A 119 -2.52 -17.20 6.55
N VAL A 120 -2.19 -16.12 7.30
CA VAL A 120 -2.16 -14.76 6.79
C VAL A 120 -1.00 -14.54 5.84
N ALA A 121 0.17 -15.10 6.11
CA ALA A 121 1.31 -15.03 5.21
C ALA A 121 1.03 -15.76 3.89
N ASP A 122 0.33 -16.87 3.93
CA ASP A 122 -0.09 -17.61 2.72
C ASP A 122 -1.11 -16.78 1.91
N LEU A 123 -2.05 -16.10 2.56
CA LEU A 123 -2.97 -15.16 1.91
C LEU A 123 -2.22 -14.01 1.23
N VAL A 124 -1.32 -13.35 1.94
CA VAL A 124 -0.50 -12.24 1.42
C VAL A 124 0.30 -12.69 0.20
N ASN A 125 0.95 -13.86 0.28
CA ASN A 125 1.70 -14.41 -0.83
C ASN A 125 0.80 -14.68 -2.06
N ALA A 126 -0.35 -15.31 -1.87
CA ALA A 126 -1.27 -15.62 -2.97
C ALA A 126 -1.81 -14.35 -3.65
N VAL A 127 -2.27 -13.37 -2.87
CA VAL A 127 -2.82 -12.11 -3.38
C VAL A 127 -1.77 -11.33 -4.17
N LEU A 128 -0.57 -11.16 -3.60
CA LEU A 128 0.48 -10.36 -4.24
C LEU A 128 1.08 -11.04 -5.47
N ARG A 129 1.21 -12.38 -5.48
CA ARG A 129 1.65 -13.11 -6.69
C ARG A 129 0.64 -13.00 -7.83
N ASN A 130 -0.66 -13.09 -7.52
CA ASN A 130 -1.70 -12.89 -8.51
C ASN A 130 -1.68 -11.45 -9.05
N LEU A 131 -1.57 -10.46 -8.17
CA LEU A 131 -1.48 -9.06 -8.59
C LEU A 131 -0.24 -8.81 -9.49
N ALA A 132 0.93 -9.33 -9.11
CA ALA A 132 2.15 -9.19 -9.90
C ALA A 132 2.00 -9.80 -11.30
N ARG A 133 1.41 -11.01 -11.39
CA ARG A 133 1.15 -11.68 -12.68
C ARG A 133 0.18 -10.89 -13.56
N ASP A 134 -0.86 -10.32 -12.97
CA ASP A 134 -1.97 -9.70 -13.68
C ASP A 134 -1.81 -8.16 -13.84
N ASN A 135 -0.67 -7.59 -13.40
CA ASN A 135 -0.42 -6.14 -13.40
C ASN A 135 -0.63 -5.49 -14.77
N ASP A 136 -0.12 -6.12 -15.84
CA ASP A 136 -0.21 -5.58 -17.21
C ASP A 136 -1.61 -5.71 -17.82
N VAL A 137 -2.46 -6.56 -17.26
CA VAL A 137 -3.79 -6.89 -17.79
C VAL A 137 -4.93 -6.53 -16.82
N LEU A 138 -4.69 -5.62 -15.88
CA LEU A 138 -5.73 -5.16 -14.97
C LEU A 138 -6.98 -4.67 -15.73
N PRO A 139 -8.20 -5.05 -15.33
CA PRO A 139 -9.44 -4.76 -16.03
C PRO A 139 -9.89 -3.32 -15.78
N TRP A 140 -9.13 -2.37 -16.29
CA TRP A 140 -9.47 -0.95 -16.18
C TRP A 140 -10.83 -0.66 -16.77
N PRO A 141 -11.66 0.21 -16.15
CA PRO A 141 -12.91 0.67 -16.75
C PRO A 141 -12.69 1.31 -18.12
N ASP A 142 -13.64 1.14 -19.02
CA ASP A 142 -13.57 1.78 -20.35
C ASP A 142 -13.57 3.30 -20.20
N ARG A 143 -12.51 3.95 -20.70
CA ARG A 143 -12.32 5.39 -20.62
C ARG A 143 -13.44 6.19 -21.27
N CYS A 144 -14.00 5.68 -22.38
CA CYS A 144 -15.04 6.38 -23.12
C CYS A 144 -16.42 6.19 -22.51
N ARG A 145 -16.71 4.97 -21.99
CA ARG A 145 -18.03 4.65 -21.44
C ARG A 145 -18.15 5.05 -19.96
N LYS A 146 -17.04 5.00 -19.21
CA LYS A 146 -17.01 5.25 -17.77
C LYS A 146 -15.85 6.19 -17.39
N PRO A 147 -15.79 7.41 -17.95
CA PRO A 147 -14.63 8.30 -17.77
C PRO A 147 -14.38 8.66 -16.30
N ALA A 148 -15.42 8.90 -15.51
CA ALA A 148 -15.27 9.23 -14.10
C ALA A 148 -14.67 8.07 -13.28
N GLU A 149 -15.12 6.84 -13.54
CA GLU A 149 -14.62 5.64 -12.88
C GLU A 149 -13.16 5.36 -13.30
N TYR A 150 -12.90 5.43 -14.61
CA TYR A 150 -11.53 5.26 -15.14
C TYR A 150 -10.55 6.25 -14.52
N LEU A 151 -10.85 7.54 -14.55
CA LEU A 151 -9.97 8.58 -14.00
C LEU A 151 -9.82 8.47 -12.50
N SER A 152 -10.90 8.16 -11.78
CA SER A 152 -10.86 7.95 -10.33
C SER A 152 -9.86 6.85 -9.95
N LEU A 153 -9.88 5.73 -10.66
CA LEU A 153 -8.97 4.62 -10.41
C LEU A 153 -7.57 4.89 -10.96
N LYS A 154 -7.45 5.42 -12.19
CA LYS A 154 -6.14 5.62 -12.83
C LYS A 154 -5.29 6.67 -12.12
N GLU A 155 -5.92 7.78 -11.70
CA GLU A 155 -5.25 8.90 -11.04
C GLU A 155 -5.39 8.87 -9.51
N SER A 156 -6.07 7.85 -8.98
CA SER A 156 -6.29 7.65 -7.54
C SER A 156 -6.99 8.83 -6.86
N HIS A 157 -7.95 9.45 -7.55
CA HIS A 157 -8.77 10.53 -6.99
C HIS A 157 -10.15 10.02 -6.52
N PRO A 158 -10.74 10.64 -5.46
CA PRO A 158 -12.11 10.33 -5.08
C PRO A 158 -13.08 10.54 -6.26
N ARG A 159 -13.97 9.59 -6.48
CA ARG A 159 -14.90 9.62 -7.63
C ARG A 159 -15.74 10.90 -7.69
N TRP A 160 -16.22 11.38 -6.54
CA TRP A 160 -17.01 12.62 -6.47
C TRP A 160 -16.22 13.85 -6.98
N LEU A 161 -14.91 13.89 -6.73
CA LEU A 161 -14.04 14.96 -7.21
C LEU A 161 -13.90 14.93 -8.73
N VAL A 162 -13.68 13.74 -9.30
CA VAL A 162 -13.58 13.53 -10.75
C VAL A 162 -14.91 13.88 -11.42
N GLU A 163 -16.04 13.39 -10.90
CA GLU A 163 -17.38 13.71 -11.42
C GLU A 163 -17.65 15.22 -11.40
N ARG A 164 -17.24 15.91 -10.34
CA ARG A 164 -17.36 17.37 -10.24
C ARG A 164 -16.49 18.10 -11.28
N ALA A 165 -15.27 17.62 -11.48
CA ALA A 165 -14.37 18.17 -12.50
C ALA A 165 -14.95 17.99 -13.91
N LEU A 166 -15.39 16.79 -14.26
CA LEU A 166 -15.96 16.47 -15.58
C LEU A 166 -17.27 17.24 -15.89
N LYS A 167 -18.02 17.69 -14.89
CA LYS A 167 -19.21 18.53 -15.07
C LYS A 167 -18.88 20.00 -15.36
N ARG A 168 -17.67 20.44 -15.01
CA ARG A 168 -17.24 21.84 -15.15
C ARG A 168 -16.49 22.12 -16.45
N TRP A 169 -15.96 21.09 -17.07
CA TRP A 169 -15.15 21.12 -18.31
C TRP A 169 -15.80 20.31 -19.42
#